data_f5a835b45da0a17422e429c57d23dbe7
#
_entry.id   f5a835b45da0a17422e429c57d23dbe7
#
_cell.length_a   1.000
_cell.length_b   1.000
_cell.length_c   1.000
_cell.angle_alpha   90.00
_cell.angle_beta   90.00
_cell.angle_gamma   90.00
#
_symmetry.space_group_name_H-M   'P 1'
#
loop_
_entity.id
_entity.type
_entity.pdbx_description
1 polymer ?
#
loop_
_entity_poly.entity_id
_entity_poly.type
_entity_poly.pdbx_seq_one_letter_code
_entity_poly.pdbx_strand_id
1 'polypeptide(L)'
;MEISIDLKNGYKVKTINEKDNINQVYGLCKRCSDYYILHDGTYPDYEDAVEIFTSLPPNNTYEDKFVVGIFSAENELSGLIEVVRNYPEPDSWIIGLMFIDSEKRKKGLGRMSHDAVKNLAINSGAKMLILGAVEENTNGVMFWSSLGYKKVKEAKRDYKKKTHNLYTMVMDL
;
A
#
# COMPACT_ATOMS: atom_id res chain seq x y z
N MET A 1 6.33 12.38 -8.61
CA MET A 1 7.50 11.51 -8.94
C MET A 1 7.07 10.53 -10.02
N GLU A 2 7.79 10.41 -11.12
CA GLU A 2 7.53 9.41 -12.15
C GLU A 2 8.40 8.17 -11.89
N ILE A 3 7.78 7.01 -11.77
CA ILE A 3 8.43 5.74 -11.42
C ILE A 3 8.09 4.72 -12.51
N SER A 4 9.09 3.97 -12.97
CA SER A 4 8.91 2.82 -13.85
C SER A 4 10.02 1.83 -13.57
N ILE A 5 9.68 0.69 -12.94
CA ILE A 5 10.62 -0.35 -12.49
C ILE A 5 10.16 -1.70 -13.00
N ASP A 6 11.00 -2.36 -13.78
CA ASP A 6 10.76 -3.73 -14.22
C ASP A 6 11.00 -4.70 -13.05
N LEU A 7 10.07 -5.61 -12.85
CA LEU A 7 10.16 -6.70 -11.90
C LEU A 7 10.42 -8.02 -12.65
N LYS A 8 10.70 -9.08 -11.88
CA LYS A 8 10.78 -10.43 -12.45
C LYS A 8 9.43 -10.90 -12.99
N ASN A 9 9.46 -11.93 -13.86
CA ASN A 9 8.27 -12.56 -14.45
C ASN A 9 7.38 -11.60 -15.26
N GLY A 10 7.97 -10.57 -15.88
CA GLY A 10 7.26 -9.65 -16.77
C GLY A 10 6.40 -8.61 -16.05
N TYR A 11 6.41 -8.56 -14.72
CA TYR A 11 5.73 -7.51 -13.98
C TYR A 11 6.49 -6.18 -14.03
N LYS A 12 5.75 -5.09 -13.85
CA LYS A 12 6.30 -3.73 -13.80
C LYS A 12 5.57 -2.90 -12.75
N VAL A 13 6.34 -2.13 -11.98
CA VAL A 13 5.80 -1.09 -11.09
C VAL A 13 5.86 0.25 -11.81
N LYS A 14 4.73 0.95 -11.90
CA LYS A 14 4.62 2.28 -12.53
C LYS A 14 3.81 3.22 -11.66
N THR A 15 4.17 4.51 -11.64
CA THR A 15 3.29 5.55 -11.08
C THR A 15 1.96 5.53 -11.82
N ILE A 16 0.88 5.63 -11.05
CA ILE A 16 -0.48 5.78 -11.55
C ILE A 16 -1.12 7.06 -10.99
N ASN A 17 -2.12 7.56 -11.68
CA ASN A 17 -2.87 8.76 -11.29
C ASN A 17 -4.37 8.48 -11.37
N GLU A 18 -5.15 9.30 -10.66
CA GLU A 18 -6.61 9.16 -10.62
C GLU A 18 -7.22 9.25 -12.02
N LYS A 19 -6.87 10.30 -12.78
CA LYS A 19 -7.49 10.60 -14.08
C LYS A 19 -7.46 9.42 -15.06
N ASP A 20 -6.33 8.72 -15.13
CA ASP A 20 -6.11 7.67 -16.13
C ASP A 20 -6.39 6.25 -15.58
N ASN A 21 -6.34 6.07 -14.26
CA ASN A 21 -6.31 4.73 -13.66
C ASN A 21 -7.47 4.43 -12.69
N ILE A 22 -8.33 5.39 -12.38
CA ILE A 22 -9.38 5.24 -11.35
C ILE A 22 -10.25 3.99 -11.56
N ASN A 23 -10.66 3.71 -12.81
CA ASN A 23 -11.49 2.55 -13.11
C ASN A 23 -10.76 1.22 -12.92
N GLN A 24 -9.46 1.18 -13.24
CA GLN A 24 -8.61 0.00 -12.99
C GLN A 24 -8.41 -0.21 -11.49
N VAL A 25 -8.20 0.87 -10.73
CA VAL A 25 -8.05 0.85 -9.26
C VAL A 25 -9.34 0.40 -8.61
N TYR A 26 -10.51 0.93 -9.00
CA TYR A 26 -11.79 0.47 -8.49
C TYR A 26 -12.05 -1.02 -8.81
N GLY A 27 -11.68 -1.46 -10.01
CA GLY A 27 -11.70 -2.88 -10.36
C GLY A 27 -10.83 -3.73 -9.45
N LEU A 28 -9.64 -3.26 -9.10
CA LEU A 28 -8.74 -3.93 -8.16
C LEU A 28 -9.32 -3.94 -6.73
N CYS A 29 -9.90 -2.84 -6.24
CA CYS A 29 -10.58 -2.79 -4.95
C CYS A 29 -11.66 -3.88 -4.84
N LYS A 30 -12.46 -4.07 -5.88
CA LYS A 30 -13.48 -5.13 -5.93
C LYS A 30 -12.87 -6.53 -5.88
N ARG A 31 -11.75 -6.78 -6.55
CA ARG A 31 -11.03 -8.07 -6.46
C ARG A 31 -10.32 -8.29 -5.12
N CYS A 32 -10.10 -7.21 -4.37
CA CYS A 32 -9.58 -7.22 -3.00
C CYS A 32 -10.66 -6.97 -1.95
N SER A 33 -11.92 -7.28 -2.23
CA SER A 33 -13.06 -7.03 -1.32
C SER A 33 -12.92 -7.72 0.04
N ASP A 34 -12.19 -8.83 0.12
CA ASP A 34 -11.83 -9.51 1.36
C ASP A 34 -11.13 -8.57 2.36
N TYR A 35 -10.25 -7.68 1.87
CA TYR A 35 -9.62 -6.66 2.70
C TYR A 35 -10.65 -5.67 3.24
N TYR A 36 -11.52 -5.12 2.40
CA TYR A 36 -12.52 -4.13 2.81
C TYR A 36 -13.55 -4.71 3.79
N ILE A 37 -14.01 -5.94 3.55
CA ILE A 37 -14.92 -6.63 4.47
C ILE A 37 -14.27 -6.84 5.84
N LEU A 38 -12.99 -7.24 5.87
CA LEU A 38 -12.26 -7.40 7.11
C LEU A 38 -12.05 -6.06 7.80
N HIS A 39 -11.60 -5.04 7.07
CA HIS A 39 -11.13 -3.77 7.58
C HIS A 39 -12.28 -2.81 7.90
N ASP A 40 -13.22 -2.64 6.96
CA ASP A 40 -14.29 -1.65 7.02
C ASP A 40 -15.66 -2.26 7.36
N GLY A 41 -15.81 -3.59 7.22
CA GLY A 41 -17.07 -4.29 7.40
C GLY A 41 -18.05 -4.10 6.23
N THR A 42 -17.58 -3.61 5.09
CA THR A 42 -18.39 -3.38 3.88
C THR A 42 -17.62 -3.75 2.63
N TYR A 43 -18.32 -3.92 1.51
CA TYR A 43 -17.69 -3.98 0.19
C TYR A 43 -17.14 -2.60 -0.20
N PRO A 44 -16.08 -2.55 -1.03
CA PRO A 44 -15.56 -1.28 -1.53
C PRO A 44 -16.55 -0.59 -2.45
N ASP A 45 -16.64 0.71 -2.36
CA ASP A 45 -17.33 1.58 -3.30
C ASP A 45 -16.35 2.39 -4.16
N TYR A 46 -16.85 3.25 -5.03
CA TYR A 46 -16.03 4.05 -5.92
C TYR A 46 -15.20 5.10 -5.16
N GLU A 47 -15.76 5.63 -4.08
CA GLU A 47 -15.07 6.62 -3.24
C GLU A 47 -13.83 6.03 -2.58
N ASP A 48 -13.85 4.75 -2.19
CA ASP A 48 -12.67 4.06 -1.67
C ASP A 48 -11.50 4.06 -2.68
N ALA A 49 -11.79 3.96 -3.97
CA ALA A 49 -10.77 4.06 -5.00
C ALA A 49 -10.26 5.50 -5.18
N VAL A 50 -11.14 6.52 -5.04
CA VAL A 50 -10.77 7.93 -5.08
C VAL A 50 -9.88 8.28 -3.88
N GLU A 51 -10.23 7.81 -2.69
CA GLU A 51 -9.46 8.05 -1.47
C GLU A 51 -8.01 7.55 -1.56
N ILE A 52 -7.74 6.49 -2.29
CA ILE A 52 -6.36 6.01 -2.54
C ILE A 52 -5.49 7.13 -3.14
N PHE A 53 -6.05 7.98 -3.99
CA PHE A 53 -5.31 9.08 -4.61
C PHE A 53 -5.38 10.37 -3.80
N THR A 54 -6.49 10.62 -3.08
CA THR A 54 -6.80 11.93 -2.50
C THR A 54 -6.54 12.04 -1.00
N SER A 55 -6.56 10.94 -0.24
CA SER A 55 -6.29 10.97 1.19
C SER A 55 -4.86 11.36 1.50
N LEU A 56 -4.68 12.30 2.43
CA LEU A 56 -3.37 12.75 2.91
C LEU A 56 -3.36 12.79 4.44
N PRO A 57 -2.25 12.38 5.07
CA PRO A 57 -2.06 12.64 6.49
C PRO A 57 -1.89 14.14 6.75
N PRO A 58 -2.13 14.60 8.01
CA PRO A 58 -1.96 16.00 8.36
C PRO A 58 -0.56 16.53 8.01
N ASN A 59 -0.52 17.78 7.54
CA ASN A 59 0.70 18.52 7.20
C ASN A 59 1.50 18.00 5.98
N ASN A 60 0.98 17.03 5.24
CA ASN A 60 1.56 16.59 3.97
C ASN A 60 0.83 17.20 2.79
N THR A 61 1.50 17.24 1.66
CA THR A 61 0.98 17.72 0.37
C THR A 61 0.94 16.59 -0.66
N TYR A 62 0.25 16.83 -1.78
CA TYR A 62 0.23 15.87 -2.89
C TYR A 62 1.61 15.64 -3.53
N GLU A 63 2.57 16.54 -3.30
CA GLU A 63 3.95 16.34 -3.73
C GLU A 63 4.66 15.23 -2.95
N ASP A 64 4.21 14.96 -1.72
CA ASP A 64 4.73 13.88 -0.88
C ASP A 64 4.08 12.54 -1.16
N LYS A 65 2.89 12.54 -1.78
CA LYS A 65 2.11 11.33 -2.06
C LYS A 65 2.39 10.81 -3.47
N PHE A 66 2.48 9.50 -3.58
CA PHE A 66 2.41 8.82 -4.88
C PHE A 66 1.77 7.44 -4.73
N VAL A 67 1.16 6.99 -5.81
CA VAL A 67 0.60 5.64 -5.93
C VAL A 67 1.29 4.95 -7.08
N VAL A 68 1.76 3.74 -6.84
CA VAL A 68 2.30 2.89 -7.89
C VAL A 68 1.38 1.71 -8.15
N GLY A 69 1.09 1.46 -9.41
CA GLY A 69 0.41 0.27 -9.88
C GLY A 69 1.42 -0.83 -10.23
N ILE A 70 1.05 -2.06 -9.96
CA ILE A 70 1.79 -3.27 -10.29
C ILE A 70 1.09 -3.92 -11.48
N PHE A 71 1.73 -3.89 -12.63
CA PHE A 71 1.15 -4.35 -13.90
C PHE A 71 1.76 -5.68 -14.33
N SER A 72 0.93 -6.58 -14.86
CA SER A 72 1.40 -7.80 -15.52
C SER A 72 2.00 -7.50 -16.90
N ALA A 73 2.55 -8.53 -17.55
CA ALA A 73 3.07 -8.43 -18.93
C ALA A 73 1.98 -8.03 -19.93
N GLU A 74 0.72 -8.40 -19.65
CA GLU A 74 -0.47 -8.05 -20.44
C GLU A 74 -1.02 -6.65 -20.10
N ASN A 75 -0.28 -5.88 -19.28
CA ASN A 75 -0.66 -4.54 -18.80
C ASN A 75 -1.94 -4.52 -17.95
N GLU A 76 -2.24 -5.62 -17.23
CA GLU A 76 -3.32 -5.68 -16.26
C GLU A 76 -2.84 -5.19 -14.88
N LEU A 77 -3.63 -4.34 -14.22
CA LEU A 77 -3.35 -3.91 -12.86
C LEU A 77 -3.57 -5.08 -11.87
N SER A 78 -2.46 -5.61 -11.36
CA SER A 78 -2.40 -6.78 -10.47
C SER A 78 -2.17 -6.41 -9.00
N GLY A 79 -1.94 -5.15 -8.71
CA GLY A 79 -1.77 -4.62 -7.36
C GLY A 79 -1.44 -3.14 -7.37
N LEU A 80 -1.39 -2.54 -6.20
CA LEU A 80 -0.92 -1.17 -6.01
C LEU A 80 -0.25 -0.99 -4.65
N ILE A 81 0.55 0.06 -4.53
CA ILE A 81 1.11 0.54 -3.27
C ILE A 81 0.92 2.06 -3.22
N GLU A 82 0.27 2.55 -2.16
CA GLU A 82 0.17 3.96 -1.82
C GLU A 82 1.26 4.32 -0.83
N VAL A 83 1.95 5.41 -1.10
CA VAL A 83 3.06 5.89 -0.27
C VAL A 83 2.95 7.39 -0.03
N VAL A 84 3.24 7.81 1.20
CA VAL A 84 3.46 9.23 1.53
C VAL A 84 4.84 9.37 2.14
N ARG A 85 5.62 10.31 1.61
CA ARG A 85 6.97 10.63 2.07
C ARG A 85 6.92 11.62 3.23
N ASN A 86 8.00 11.66 4.02
CA ASN A 86 8.18 12.63 5.10
C ASN A 86 7.07 12.60 6.14
N TYR A 87 6.54 11.42 6.44
CA TYR A 87 5.49 11.23 7.44
C TYR A 87 5.76 9.97 8.28
N PRO A 88 5.56 10.02 9.62
CA PRO A 88 5.22 11.19 10.44
C PRO A 88 6.39 12.17 10.67
N GLU A 89 7.59 11.78 10.35
CA GLU A 89 8.82 12.55 10.53
C GLU A 89 9.56 12.72 9.18
N PRO A 90 10.41 13.73 9.04
CA PRO A 90 11.34 13.82 7.91
C PRO A 90 12.12 12.52 7.71
N ASP A 91 12.44 12.18 6.46
CA ASP A 91 13.14 10.94 6.07
C ASP A 91 12.38 9.63 6.40
N SER A 92 11.13 9.70 6.87
CA SER A 92 10.26 8.54 7.04
C SER A 92 9.23 8.47 5.92
N TRP A 93 8.98 7.27 5.38
CA TRP A 93 7.94 7.04 4.39
C TRP A 93 6.89 6.09 4.98
N ILE A 94 5.61 6.44 4.83
CA ILE A 94 4.52 5.55 5.21
C ILE A 94 3.95 4.83 3.98
N ILE A 95 3.79 3.51 4.09
CA ILE A 95 2.96 2.73 3.18
C ILE A 95 1.55 2.77 3.75
N GLY A 96 0.69 3.60 3.15
CA GLY A 96 -0.70 3.77 3.59
C GLY A 96 -1.56 2.58 3.19
N LEU A 97 -1.31 2.02 2.00
CA LEU A 97 -2.04 0.88 1.48
C LEU A 97 -1.16 0.03 0.57
N MET A 98 -1.35 -1.28 0.61
CA MET A 98 -0.79 -2.19 -0.36
C MET A 98 -1.79 -3.29 -0.69
N PHE A 99 -2.18 -3.37 -1.95
CA PHE A 99 -3.01 -4.45 -2.49
C PHE A 99 -2.24 -5.32 -3.48
N ILE A 100 -2.49 -6.62 -3.37
CA ILE A 100 -2.22 -7.59 -4.44
C ILE A 100 -3.55 -8.27 -4.74
N ASP A 101 -3.91 -8.30 -6.01
CA ASP A 101 -5.08 -9.02 -6.52
C ASP A 101 -5.16 -10.40 -5.88
N SER A 102 -6.33 -10.77 -5.38
CA SER A 102 -6.54 -11.99 -4.61
C SER A 102 -6.03 -13.25 -5.34
N GLU A 103 -6.17 -13.31 -6.65
CA GLU A 103 -5.72 -14.43 -7.49
C GLU A 103 -4.21 -14.42 -7.76
N LYS A 104 -3.53 -13.31 -7.50
CA LYS A 104 -2.08 -13.14 -7.73
C LYS A 104 -1.26 -13.26 -6.44
N ARG A 105 -1.91 -13.40 -5.28
CA ARG A 105 -1.25 -13.54 -3.98
C ARG A 105 -0.47 -14.85 -3.84
N LYS A 106 0.42 -14.92 -2.85
CA LYS A 106 1.25 -16.10 -2.50
C LYS A 106 2.19 -16.59 -3.61
N LYS A 107 2.47 -15.74 -4.60
CA LYS A 107 3.39 -16.01 -5.72
C LYS A 107 4.64 -15.10 -5.68
N GLY A 108 4.91 -14.47 -4.54
CA GLY A 108 6.06 -13.58 -4.34
C GLY A 108 5.87 -12.15 -4.86
N LEU A 109 4.76 -11.84 -5.55
CA LEU A 109 4.53 -10.53 -6.16
C LEU A 109 4.56 -9.39 -5.12
N GLY A 110 3.91 -9.59 -3.97
CA GLY A 110 3.93 -8.59 -2.89
C GLY A 110 5.34 -8.26 -2.41
N ARG A 111 6.19 -9.26 -2.19
CA ARG A 111 7.59 -9.06 -1.79
C ARG A 111 8.37 -8.30 -2.86
N MET A 112 8.29 -8.72 -4.12
CA MET A 112 9.01 -8.04 -5.21
C MET A 112 8.60 -6.58 -5.35
N SER A 113 7.31 -6.28 -5.25
CA SER A 113 6.79 -4.92 -5.37
C SER A 113 7.17 -4.06 -4.16
N HIS A 114 7.12 -4.62 -2.96
CA HIS A 114 7.61 -3.95 -1.75
C HIS A 114 9.10 -3.64 -1.86
N ASP A 115 9.93 -4.59 -2.30
CA ASP A 115 11.37 -4.40 -2.43
C ASP A 115 11.70 -3.29 -3.44
N ALA A 116 10.92 -3.15 -4.52
CA ALA A 116 11.06 -2.05 -5.45
C ALA A 116 10.80 -0.69 -4.79
N VAL A 117 9.72 -0.55 -4.01
CA VAL A 117 9.40 0.67 -3.25
C VAL A 117 10.44 0.93 -2.15
N LYS A 118 10.89 -0.11 -1.44
CA LYS A 118 11.95 0.00 -0.43
C LYS A 118 13.25 0.53 -1.03
N ASN A 119 13.69 -0.02 -2.16
CA ASN A 119 14.89 0.46 -2.84
C ASN A 119 14.75 1.91 -3.31
N LEU A 120 13.56 2.28 -3.81
CA LEU A 120 13.25 3.67 -4.15
C LEU A 120 13.37 4.60 -2.94
N ALA A 121 12.83 4.18 -1.78
CA ALA A 121 12.91 4.93 -0.53
C ALA A 121 14.37 5.13 -0.09
N ILE A 122 15.18 4.07 -0.08
CA ILE A 122 16.62 4.13 0.23
C ILE A 122 17.34 5.10 -0.71
N ASN A 123 17.13 4.97 -2.02
CA ASN A 123 17.77 5.83 -3.02
C ASN A 123 17.33 7.29 -2.91
N SER A 124 16.17 7.54 -2.32
CA SER A 124 15.63 8.89 -2.03
C SER A 124 16.06 9.44 -0.66
N GLY A 125 16.88 8.72 0.09
CA GLY A 125 17.40 9.14 1.39
C GLY A 125 16.48 8.86 2.57
N ALA A 126 15.42 8.07 2.39
CA ALA A 126 14.58 7.64 3.50
C ALA A 126 15.38 6.73 4.45
N LYS A 127 15.10 6.86 5.74
CA LYS A 127 15.72 6.08 6.80
C LYS A 127 14.79 5.05 7.42
N MET A 128 13.50 5.19 7.14
CA MET A 128 12.48 4.33 7.76
C MET A 128 11.28 4.15 6.83
N LEU A 129 10.75 2.93 6.80
CA LEU A 129 9.42 2.63 6.29
C LEU A 129 8.49 2.34 7.46
N ILE A 130 7.27 2.90 7.40
CA ILE A 130 6.25 2.77 8.44
C ILE A 130 4.96 2.28 7.79
N LEU A 131 4.16 1.54 8.51
CA LEU A 131 2.81 1.15 8.10
C LEU A 131 1.89 0.88 9.29
N GLY A 132 0.59 0.89 9.01
CA GLY A 132 -0.44 0.39 9.92
C GLY A 132 -0.92 -0.99 9.48
N ALA A 133 -1.00 -1.94 10.40
CA ALA A 133 -1.58 -3.25 10.17
C ALA A 133 -2.67 -3.56 11.20
N VAL A 134 -3.87 -3.87 10.73
CA VAL A 134 -4.98 -4.30 11.60
C VAL A 134 -4.64 -5.68 12.18
N GLU A 135 -4.78 -5.83 13.49
CA GLU A 135 -4.43 -7.06 14.23
C GLU A 135 -5.12 -8.29 13.64
N GLU A 136 -6.40 -8.18 13.31
CA GLU A 136 -7.20 -9.27 12.76
C GLU A 136 -6.78 -9.69 11.35
N ASN A 137 -6.04 -8.81 10.64
CA ASN A 137 -5.41 -9.16 9.36
C ASN A 137 -4.12 -9.95 9.61
N THR A 138 -4.25 -11.15 10.14
CA THR A 138 -3.10 -11.99 10.53
C THR A 138 -2.17 -12.28 9.35
N ASN A 139 -2.71 -12.50 8.15
CA ASN A 139 -1.92 -12.69 6.93
C ASN A 139 -1.09 -11.44 6.59
N GLY A 140 -1.66 -10.25 6.74
CA GLY A 140 -0.96 -8.99 6.54
C GLY A 140 0.15 -8.78 7.57
N VAL A 141 -0.16 -9.00 8.86
CA VAL A 141 0.84 -8.89 9.94
C VAL A 141 2.00 -9.87 9.72
N MET A 142 1.71 -11.13 9.37
CA MET A 142 2.75 -12.13 9.06
C MET A 142 3.58 -11.73 7.83
N PHE A 143 2.94 -11.20 6.79
CA PHE A 143 3.64 -10.72 5.60
C PHE A 143 4.62 -9.60 5.94
N TRP A 144 4.18 -8.55 6.64
CA TRP A 144 5.03 -7.44 7.03
C TRP A 144 6.17 -7.88 7.97
N SER A 145 5.87 -8.74 8.94
CA SER A 145 6.90 -9.31 9.82
C SER A 145 7.94 -10.11 9.02
N SER A 146 7.52 -10.87 8.02
CA SER A 146 8.42 -11.65 7.14
C SER A 146 9.34 -10.78 6.28
N LEU A 147 8.96 -9.52 6.04
CA LEU A 147 9.80 -8.52 5.36
C LEU A 147 10.79 -7.84 6.31
N GLY A 148 10.63 -8.00 7.62
CA GLY A 148 11.49 -7.42 8.64
C GLY A 148 10.89 -6.23 9.40
N TYR A 149 9.62 -5.91 9.18
CA TYR A 149 8.93 -4.90 9.99
C TYR A 149 8.73 -5.38 11.42
N LYS A 150 8.88 -4.46 12.36
CA LYS A 150 8.69 -4.71 13.80
C LYS A 150 7.53 -3.86 14.32
N LYS A 151 6.63 -4.47 15.08
CA LYS A 151 5.59 -3.75 15.82
C LYS A 151 6.24 -2.88 16.89
N VAL A 152 5.92 -1.59 16.89
CA VAL A 152 6.43 -0.61 17.86
C VAL A 152 5.34 0.03 18.69
N LYS A 153 4.09 0.04 18.21
CA LYS A 153 2.94 0.65 18.89
C LYS A 153 1.66 -0.06 18.51
N GLU A 154 0.64 0.03 19.36
CA GLU A 154 -0.73 -0.33 19.02
C GLU A 154 -1.69 0.75 19.53
N ALA A 155 -2.80 0.93 18.82
CA ALA A 155 -3.88 1.82 19.20
C ALA A 155 -5.20 1.31 18.64
N LYS A 156 -6.30 1.60 19.31
CA LYS A 156 -7.62 1.40 18.72
C LYS A 156 -7.88 2.45 17.64
N ARG A 157 -8.47 2.02 16.55
CA ARG A 157 -8.87 2.89 15.44
C ARG A 157 -10.22 2.47 14.88
N ASP A 158 -11.06 3.47 14.65
CA ASP A 158 -12.36 3.31 14.02
C ASP A 158 -12.22 3.39 12.50
N TYR A 159 -12.92 2.48 11.84
CA TYR A 159 -13.12 2.43 10.40
C TYR A 159 -14.63 2.52 10.11
N LYS A 160 -15.06 2.37 8.86
CA LYS A 160 -16.47 2.61 8.49
C LYS A 160 -17.49 1.94 9.43
N LYS A 161 -17.39 0.63 9.64
CA LYS A 161 -18.32 -0.15 10.50
C LYS A 161 -17.61 -0.97 11.56
N LYS A 162 -16.32 -0.82 11.73
CA LYS A 162 -15.52 -1.63 12.65
C LYS A 162 -14.55 -0.79 13.44
N THR A 163 -14.19 -1.28 14.61
CA THR A 163 -13.08 -0.77 15.42
C THR A 163 -12.06 -1.87 15.56
N HIS A 164 -10.81 -1.58 15.26
CA HIS A 164 -9.69 -2.53 15.32
C HIS A 164 -8.58 -2.08 16.24
N ASN A 165 -7.79 -3.01 16.72
CA ASN A 165 -6.43 -2.73 17.15
C ASN A 165 -5.55 -2.57 15.90
N LEU A 166 -4.92 -1.42 15.78
CA LEU A 166 -3.98 -1.12 14.71
C LEU A 166 -2.56 -1.19 15.26
N TYR A 167 -1.73 -2.02 14.65
CA TYR A 167 -0.30 -2.09 14.92
C TYR A 167 0.44 -1.08 14.05
N THR A 168 1.22 -0.19 14.66
CA THR A 168 2.23 0.56 13.92
C THR A 168 3.46 -0.33 13.79
N MET A 169 3.86 -0.60 12.56
CA MET A 169 5.02 -1.42 12.26
C MET A 169 6.06 -0.60 11.50
N VAL A 170 7.33 -0.80 11.83
CA VAL A 170 8.45 -0.02 11.27
C VAL A 170 9.56 -0.93 10.75
N MET A 171 10.27 -0.44 9.74
CA MET A 171 11.49 -1.02 9.20
C MET A 171 12.53 0.07 9.05
N ASP A 172 13.70 -0.08 9.68
CA ASP A 172 14.88 0.75 9.42
C ASP A 172 15.48 0.39 8.06
N LEU A 173 15.93 1.39 7.30
CA LEU A 173 16.46 1.27 5.93
C LEU A 173 17.98 1.40 5.88
#